data_aacb037e0ab2149fe5d2202d6355305a
#
_entry.id   aacb037e0ab2149fe5d2202d6355305a
#
_cell.length_a   1.000
_cell.length_b   1.000
_cell.length_c   1.000
_cell.angle_alpha   90.00
_cell.angle_beta   90.00
_cell.angle_gamma   90.00
#
_symmetry.space_group_name_H-M   'P 1'
#
loop_
_entity.id
_entity.type
_entity.pdbx_description
1 polymer ?
#
loop_
_entity_poly.entity_id
_entity_poly.type
_entity_poly.pdbx_seq_one_letter_code
_entity_poly.pdbx_strand_id
1 'polypeptide(L)'
;MDAHSKDTDQAELPELKRARALWVANRFDASVDLFVETAAKHPQNIAALVDTARALGHRHEIKRAGEYLDRLRTIAADRKDLGFILGQTFRMIHREEQAIECFEQYVAGSGHRHADAYFELAVLYERRHRADEAESAVARVMKLDALYFEAWLLQARLLRRRRETQKARTLLCRLAVNSRAHIIARAQAWAALADIADKEGDYEQAIADMARCKEIHIAHARVFQLHSDVVLGNLRRFNDSVTAEDFRRWRAQQNEIGPPARLAHLTSFPRSGTTLLENVLDAHSGIISSEERQVFSRDILDSSWKESHENLPPTVDAFHRIPLPKIQSLRRRYLGAMEEALAEPIGERMHIDKNPTHTLFIPAIVRLFPETQFLIALRDPRDVVVSCFFQYLPLNPTSVSYLTWESTAHRYALDMGVWLRLRELLDAESWLEVRYEDVVQDLPAAALRALAFLNLPWEEAVLGYRERLATKTVHSPTYLDVAQPIHRRPIGRWKNYARWLEPSLPILERFVKEFGYGG
;
A
#
# COMPACT_ATOMS: atom_id res chain seq x y z
N MET A 1 -8.17 -2.14 -16.30
CA MET A 1 -9.59 -2.41 -16.64
C MET A 1 -9.64 -3.06 -18.02
N ASP A 2 -9.11 -4.28 -18.15
CA ASP A 2 -9.02 -4.95 -19.45
C ASP A 2 -9.54 -6.38 -19.40
N ALA A 3 -10.33 -6.68 -20.47
CA ALA A 3 -10.53 -7.98 -21.08
C ALA A 3 -11.26 -9.08 -20.28
N HIS A 4 -12.54 -8.87 -19.89
CA HIS A 4 -13.48 -10.00 -19.77
C HIS A 4 -14.93 -9.53 -19.96
N SER A 5 -15.16 -8.72 -21.00
CA SER A 5 -16.49 -8.22 -21.39
C SER A 5 -16.99 -8.89 -22.66
N LYS A 6 -16.97 -10.23 -22.74
CA LYS A 6 -17.49 -10.92 -23.93
C LYS A 6 -18.80 -11.71 -23.73
N ASP A 7 -19.38 -11.69 -22.54
CA ASP A 7 -20.59 -12.48 -22.28
C ASP A 7 -21.68 -11.74 -21.48
N THR A 8 -21.92 -10.47 -21.78
CA THR A 8 -23.17 -9.82 -21.37
C THR A 8 -23.94 -9.40 -22.62
N ASP A 9 -25.03 -10.09 -22.90
CA ASP A 9 -25.95 -9.90 -24.01
C ASP A 9 -26.73 -8.55 -23.95
N GLN A 10 -26.19 -7.57 -23.26
CA GLN A 10 -26.72 -6.21 -23.17
C GLN A 10 -25.82 -5.24 -23.93
N ALA A 11 -26.39 -4.53 -24.89
CA ALA A 11 -25.68 -3.46 -25.60
C ALA A 11 -25.00 -2.50 -24.61
N GLU A 12 -23.72 -2.19 -24.85
CA GLU A 12 -22.94 -1.28 -24.01
C GLU A 12 -23.60 0.09 -23.95
N LEU A 13 -23.97 0.54 -22.75
CA LEU A 13 -24.60 1.84 -22.54
C LEU A 13 -23.60 2.96 -22.87
N PRO A 14 -23.97 3.95 -23.73
CA PRO A 14 -23.09 5.07 -24.07
C PRO A 14 -22.58 5.84 -22.86
N GLU A 15 -23.40 5.96 -21.81
CA GLU A 15 -23.09 6.62 -20.56
C GLU A 15 -21.94 5.91 -19.82
N LEU A 16 -21.93 4.55 -19.80
CA LEU A 16 -20.82 3.78 -19.20
C LEU A 16 -19.52 4.01 -19.95
N LYS A 17 -19.57 4.04 -21.28
CA LYS A 17 -18.40 4.33 -22.10
C LYS A 17 -17.84 5.73 -21.79
N ARG A 18 -18.71 6.73 -21.64
CA ARG A 18 -18.33 8.08 -21.26
C ARG A 18 -17.75 8.14 -19.84
N ALA A 19 -18.38 7.46 -18.88
CA ALA A 19 -17.89 7.39 -17.50
C ALA A 19 -16.51 6.74 -17.41
N ARG A 20 -16.27 5.63 -18.14
CA ARG A 20 -14.95 5.00 -18.24
C ARG A 20 -13.90 5.92 -18.88
N ALA A 21 -14.27 6.70 -19.90
CA ALA A 21 -13.38 7.68 -20.51
C ALA A 21 -12.99 8.80 -19.54
N LEU A 22 -13.94 9.30 -18.72
CA LEU A 22 -13.65 10.25 -17.64
C LEU A 22 -12.70 9.66 -16.60
N TRP A 23 -12.88 8.37 -16.25
CA TRP A 23 -11.99 7.66 -15.33
C TRP A 23 -10.55 7.60 -15.85
N VAL A 24 -10.38 7.21 -17.12
CA VAL A 24 -9.05 7.16 -17.77
C VAL A 24 -8.41 8.55 -17.86
N ALA A 25 -9.23 9.60 -18.00
CA ALA A 25 -8.79 11.00 -17.97
C ALA A 25 -8.52 11.54 -16.55
N ASN A 26 -8.55 10.69 -15.51
CA ASN A 26 -8.41 11.06 -14.10
C ASN A 26 -9.46 12.07 -13.58
N ARG A 27 -10.60 12.19 -14.26
CA ARG A 27 -11.74 12.99 -13.81
C ARG A 27 -12.65 12.14 -12.95
N PHE A 28 -12.13 11.69 -11.80
CA PHE A 28 -12.76 10.66 -10.97
C PHE A 28 -14.12 11.05 -10.43
N ASP A 29 -14.30 12.26 -9.89
CA ASP A 29 -15.58 12.69 -9.29
C ASP A 29 -16.67 12.71 -10.36
N ALA A 30 -16.42 13.35 -11.52
CA ALA A 30 -17.36 13.36 -12.63
C ALA A 30 -17.65 11.96 -13.20
N SER A 31 -16.67 11.06 -13.16
CA SER A 31 -16.83 9.67 -13.57
C SER A 31 -17.75 8.91 -12.60
N VAL A 32 -17.51 9.04 -11.30
CA VAL A 32 -18.32 8.39 -10.25
C VAL A 32 -19.77 8.88 -10.31
N ASP A 33 -19.99 10.20 -10.44
CA ASP A 33 -21.33 10.77 -10.57
C ASP A 33 -22.08 10.16 -11.76
N LEU A 34 -21.40 10.06 -12.92
CA LEU A 34 -22.00 9.47 -14.12
C LEU A 34 -22.25 7.97 -13.99
N PHE A 35 -21.37 7.21 -13.33
CA PHE A 35 -21.63 5.80 -13.03
C PHE A 35 -22.85 5.62 -12.13
N VAL A 36 -22.96 6.42 -11.05
CA VAL A 36 -24.08 6.40 -10.10
C VAL A 36 -25.39 6.75 -10.81
N GLU A 37 -25.40 7.82 -11.62
CA GLU A 37 -26.56 8.22 -12.40
C GLU A 37 -26.98 7.12 -13.38
N THR A 38 -26.03 6.49 -14.07
CA THR A 38 -26.29 5.41 -15.02
C THR A 38 -26.88 4.17 -14.32
N ALA A 39 -26.33 3.78 -13.18
CA ALA A 39 -26.86 2.66 -12.40
C ALA A 39 -28.25 2.93 -11.82
N ALA A 40 -28.56 4.20 -11.52
CA ALA A 40 -29.91 4.60 -11.11
C ALA A 40 -30.93 4.51 -12.26
N LYS A 41 -30.56 4.92 -13.48
CA LYS A 41 -31.39 4.83 -14.68
C LYS A 41 -31.59 3.38 -15.16
N HIS A 42 -30.58 2.53 -14.95
CA HIS A 42 -30.55 1.16 -15.41
C HIS A 42 -30.31 0.16 -14.26
N PRO A 43 -31.27 0.05 -13.31
CA PRO A 43 -31.08 -0.65 -12.04
C PRO A 43 -30.86 -2.16 -12.16
N GLN A 44 -31.12 -2.76 -13.32
CA GLN A 44 -30.90 -4.18 -13.60
C GLN A 44 -29.68 -4.43 -14.51
N ASN A 45 -28.98 -3.37 -14.93
CA ASN A 45 -27.83 -3.51 -15.80
C ASN A 45 -26.59 -3.92 -15.00
N ILE A 46 -26.11 -5.16 -15.23
CA ILE A 46 -24.99 -5.74 -14.50
C ILE A 46 -23.72 -4.91 -14.66
N ALA A 47 -23.40 -4.46 -15.88
CA ALA A 47 -22.20 -3.68 -16.14
C ALA A 47 -22.23 -2.33 -15.39
N ALA A 48 -23.40 -1.66 -15.35
CA ALA A 48 -23.59 -0.42 -14.62
C ALA A 48 -23.39 -0.62 -13.11
N LEU A 49 -23.94 -1.67 -12.53
CA LEU A 49 -23.77 -1.98 -11.10
C LEU A 49 -22.33 -2.33 -10.76
N VAL A 50 -21.67 -3.17 -11.58
CA VAL A 50 -20.27 -3.57 -11.38
C VAL A 50 -19.32 -2.37 -11.48
N ASP A 51 -19.44 -1.56 -12.54
CA ASP A 51 -18.56 -0.41 -12.74
C ASP A 51 -18.76 0.64 -11.66
N THR A 52 -20.02 0.87 -11.24
CA THR A 52 -20.33 1.79 -10.14
C THR A 52 -19.71 1.29 -8.84
N ALA A 53 -19.88 0.02 -8.50
CA ALA A 53 -19.29 -0.57 -7.29
C ALA A 53 -17.75 -0.49 -7.32
N ARG A 54 -17.13 -0.76 -8.47
CA ARG A 54 -15.68 -0.66 -8.65
C ARG A 54 -15.18 0.78 -8.52
N ALA A 55 -15.85 1.73 -9.16
CA ALA A 55 -15.48 3.13 -9.09
C ALA A 55 -15.58 3.68 -7.66
N LEU A 56 -16.67 3.39 -6.97
CA LEU A 56 -16.86 3.75 -5.56
C LEU A 56 -15.83 3.07 -4.66
N GLY A 57 -15.54 1.78 -4.87
CA GLY A 57 -14.53 1.05 -4.11
C GLY A 57 -13.11 1.64 -4.28
N HIS A 58 -12.75 2.05 -5.50
CA HIS A 58 -11.50 2.76 -5.76
C HIS A 58 -11.41 4.13 -5.09
N ARG A 59 -12.55 4.75 -4.79
CA ARG A 59 -12.66 6.02 -4.06
C ARG A 59 -12.82 5.80 -2.55
N HIS A 60 -12.63 4.58 -2.07
CA HIS A 60 -12.81 4.17 -0.67
C HIS A 60 -14.22 4.40 -0.11
N GLU A 61 -15.23 4.58 -0.96
CA GLU A 61 -16.65 4.65 -0.59
C GLU A 61 -17.24 3.23 -0.46
N ILE A 62 -16.68 2.45 0.46
CA ILE A 62 -16.90 0.99 0.58
C ILE A 62 -18.35 0.65 0.89
N LYS A 63 -19.00 1.44 1.74
CA LYS A 63 -20.41 1.24 2.09
C LYS A 63 -21.32 1.40 0.88
N ARG A 64 -21.15 2.49 0.15
CA ARG A 64 -21.92 2.75 -1.09
C ARG A 64 -21.63 1.68 -2.16
N ALA A 65 -20.36 1.30 -2.34
CA ALA A 65 -20.00 0.21 -3.24
C ALA A 65 -20.71 -1.09 -2.87
N GLY A 66 -20.80 -1.39 -1.58
CA GLY A 66 -21.51 -2.56 -1.06
C GLY A 66 -22.99 -2.58 -1.42
N GLU A 67 -23.69 -1.45 -1.38
CA GLU A 67 -25.11 -1.36 -1.77
C GLU A 67 -25.36 -1.80 -3.22
N TYR A 68 -24.47 -1.42 -4.14
CA TYR A 68 -24.55 -1.87 -5.54
C TYR A 68 -24.23 -3.36 -5.68
N LEU A 69 -23.32 -3.90 -4.90
CA LEU A 69 -22.99 -5.33 -4.90
C LEU A 69 -24.11 -6.18 -4.30
N ASP A 70 -24.78 -5.71 -3.25
CA ASP A 70 -25.93 -6.42 -2.67
C ASP A 70 -27.10 -6.47 -3.67
N ARG A 71 -27.33 -5.39 -4.43
CA ARG A 71 -28.27 -5.40 -5.56
C ARG A 71 -27.86 -6.37 -6.65
N LEU A 72 -26.59 -6.36 -7.04
CA LEU A 72 -26.06 -7.29 -8.04
C LEU A 72 -26.17 -8.74 -7.57
N ARG A 73 -25.92 -9.02 -6.28
CA ARG A 73 -26.09 -10.35 -5.66
C ARG A 73 -27.53 -10.84 -5.76
N THR A 74 -28.51 -9.95 -5.58
CA THR A 74 -29.93 -10.28 -5.75
C THR A 74 -30.24 -10.67 -7.20
N ILE A 75 -29.73 -9.93 -8.19
CA ILE A 75 -29.88 -10.24 -9.61
C ILE A 75 -29.17 -11.54 -9.98
N ALA A 76 -28.03 -11.80 -9.36
CA ALA A 76 -27.19 -12.96 -9.62
C ALA A 76 -27.67 -14.25 -8.93
N ALA A 77 -28.69 -14.20 -8.08
CA ALA A 77 -29.17 -15.37 -7.34
C ALA A 77 -29.47 -16.55 -8.26
N ASP A 78 -30.04 -16.29 -9.46
CA ASP A 78 -30.36 -17.28 -10.48
C ASP A 78 -29.29 -17.36 -11.61
N ARG A 79 -28.24 -16.56 -11.53
CA ARG A 79 -27.19 -16.37 -12.55
C ARG A 79 -25.83 -16.80 -12.03
N LYS A 80 -25.57 -18.12 -11.99
CA LYS A 80 -24.28 -18.67 -11.48
C LYS A 80 -23.07 -18.19 -12.26
N ASP A 81 -23.24 -17.79 -13.53
CA ASP A 81 -22.19 -17.18 -14.37
C ASP A 81 -21.65 -15.86 -13.82
N LEU A 82 -22.43 -15.15 -13.02
CA LEU A 82 -22.01 -13.87 -12.39
C LEU A 82 -21.19 -14.05 -11.11
N GLY A 83 -21.09 -15.25 -10.55
CA GLY A 83 -20.38 -15.52 -9.31
C GLY A 83 -18.90 -15.10 -9.35
N PHE A 84 -18.25 -15.25 -10.50
CA PHE A 84 -16.85 -14.85 -10.66
C PHE A 84 -16.67 -13.33 -10.59
N ILE A 85 -17.45 -12.57 -11.34
CA ILE A 85 -17.37 -11.10 -11.35
C ILE A 85 -17.78 -10.49 -10.01
N LEU A 86 -18.76 -11.09 -9.33
CA LEU A 86 -19.15 -10.74 -7.96
C LEU A 86 -17.98 -10.94 -7.00
N GLY A 87 -17.37 -12.13 -7.00
CA GLY A 87 -16.24 -12.46 -6.15
C GLY A 87 -15.08 -11.50 -6.35
N GLN A 88 -14.71 -11.21 -7.60
CA GLN A 88 -13.67 -10.22 -7.92
C GLN A 88 -14.01 -8.82 -7.40
N THR A 89 -15.27 -8.41 -7.50
CA THR A 89 -15.67 -7.05 -7.08
C THR A 89 -15.73 -6.95 -5.55
N PHE A 90 -16.22 -7.98 -4.85
CA PHE A 90 -16.14 -8.06 -3.38
C PHE A 90 -14.69 -8.04 -2.89
N ARG A 91 -13.79 -8.81 -3.53
CA ARG A 91 -12.37 -8.78 -3.20
C ARG A 91 -11.75 -7.39 -3.35
N MET A 92 -12.13 -6.66 -4.40
CA MET A 92 -11.63 -5.32 -4.68
C MET A 92 -12.03 -4.29 -3.62
N ILE A 93 -13.18 -4.47 -2.99
CA ILE A 93 -13.64 -3.62 -1.87
C ILE A 93 -13.31 -4.19 -0.50
N HIS A 94 -12.37 -5.15 -0.43
CA HIS A 94 -11.89 -5.79 0.80
C HIS A 94 -12.95 -6.57 1.59
N ARG A 95 -14.03 -7.02 0.94
CA ARG A 95 -15.02 -7.93 1.50
C ARG A 95 -14.67 -9.38 1.18
N GLU A 96 -13.60 -9.87 1.81
CA GLU A 96 -12.96 -11.14 1.45
C GLU A 96 -13.85 -12.37 1.69
N GLU A 97 -14.65 -12.40 2.77
CA GLU A 97 -15.55 -13.53 3.05
C GLU A 97 -16.63 -13.67 1.97
N GLN A 98 -17.26 -12.56 1.57
CA GLN A 98 -18.24 -12.56 0.50
C GLN A 98 -17.61 -12.94 -0.85
N ALA A 99 -16.35 -12.54 -1.07
CA ALA A 99 -15.61 -12.95 -2.26
C ALA A 99 -15.36 -14.46 -2.27
N ILE A 100 -14.96 -15.06 -1.14
CA ILE A 100 -14.77 -16.50 -0.99
C ILE A 100 -16.09 -17.24 -1.28
N GLU A 101 -17.18 -16.84 -0.62
CA GLU A 101 -18.50 -17.43 -0.84
C GLU A 101 -18.91 -17.43 -2.32
N CYS A 102 -18.70 -16.29 -3.02
CA CYS A 102 -19.04 -16.17 -4.44
C CYS A 102 -18.19 -17.11 -5.31
N PHE A 103 -16.88 -17.18 -5.04
CA PHE A 103 -16.00 -18.07 -5.81
C PHE A 103 -16.28 -19.55 -5.51
N GLU A 104 -16.54 -19.94 -4.25
CA GLU A 104 -16.91 -21.31 -3.88
C GLU A 104 -18.21 -21.75 -4.59
N GLN A 105 -19.24 -20.88 -4.57
CA GLN A 105 -20.51 -21.14 -5.28
C GLN A 105 -20.31 -21.24 -6.79
N TYR A 106 -19.46 -20.36 -7.34
CA TYR A 106 -19.15 -20.35 -8.77
C TYR A 106 -18.48 -21.66 -9.22
N VAL A 107 -17.44 -22.12 -8.51
CA VAL A 107 -16.73 -23.36 -8.87
C VAL A 107 -17.59 -24.61 -8.63
N ALA A 108 -18.49 -24.59 -7.64
CA ALA A 108 -19.44 -25.68 -7.41
C ALA A 108 -20.50 -25.79 -8.51
N GLY A 109 -20.94 -24.66 -9.07
CA GLY A 109 -22.01 -24.59 -10.07
C GLY A 109 -21.56 -24.78 -11.52
N SER A 110 -20.30 -24.49 -11.84
CA SER A 110 -19.77 -24.38 -13.21
C SER A 110 -19.01 -25.61 -13.71
N GLY A 111 -19.11 -26.75 -13.03
CA GLY A 111 -18.49 -28.01 -13.45
C GLY A 111 -16.97 -28.05 -13.31
N HIS A 112 -16.40 -27.31 -12.38
CA HIS A 112 -15.00 -27.36 -11.93
C HIS A 112 -13.91 -27.01 -12.97
N ARG A 113 -14.20 -26.21 -14.00
CA ARG A 113 -13.25 -25.95 -15.10
C ARG A 113 -12.61 -24.56 -15.11
N HIS A 114 -12.74 -23.79 -14.03
CA HIS A 114 -12.27 -22.41 -14.00
C HIS A 114 -11.00 -22.24 -13.14
N ALA A 115 -9.83 -22.32 -13.77
CA ALA A 115 -8.55 -22.14 -13.08
C ALA A 115 -8.45 -20.80 -12.35
N ASP A 116 -8.94 -19.71 -12.97
CA ASP A 116 -8.92 -18.37 -12.36
C ASP A 116 -9.69 -18.30 -11.04
N ALA A 117 -10.88 -18.94 -10.95
CA ALA A 117 -11.67 -18.92 -9.73
C ALA A 117 -10.99 -19.70 -8.59
N TYR A 118 -10.40 -20.86 -8.92
CA TYR A 118 -9.58 -21.59 -7.94
C TYR A 118 -8.34 -20.83 -7.53
N PHE A 119 -7.73 -20.08 -8.44
CA PHE A 119 -6.58 -19.22 -8.09
C PHE A 119 -6.98 -18.09 -7.15
N GLU A 120 -8.10 -17.41 -7.42
CA GLU A 120 -8.64 -16.38 -6.53
C GLU A 120 -8.93 -16.94 -5.12
N LEU A 121 -9.54 -18.11 -5.03
CA LEU A 121 -9.74 -18.82 -3.76
C LEU A 121 -8.41 -19.13 -3.07
N ALA A 122 -7.44 -19.65 -3.81
CA ALA A 122 -6.12 -19.98 -3.25
C ALA A 122 -5.43 -18.74 -2.63
N VAL A 123 -5.51 -17.59 -3.31
CA VAL A 123 -4.95 -16.32 -2.82
C VAL A 123 -5.69 -15.85 -1.56
N LEU A 124 -7.02 -15.93 -1.54
CA LEU A 124 -7.82 -15.51 -0.39
C LEU A 124 -7.60 -16.44 0.82
N TYR A 125 -7.58 -17.75 0.62
CA TYR A 125 -7.28 -18.72 1.68
C TYR A 125 -5.87 -18.49 2.25
N GLU A 126 -4.86 -18.23 1.39
CA GLU A 126 -3.50 -17.95 1.82
C GLU A 126 -3.43 -16.71 2.72
N ARG A 127 -4.14 -15.64 2.36
CA ARG A 127 -4.22 -14.41 3.18
C ARG A 127 -4.96 -14.60 4.50
N ARG A 128 -5.91 -15.52 4.54
CA ARG A 128 -6.71 -15.88 5.73
C ARG A 128 -6.08 -16.99 6.56
N HIS A 129 -4.81 -17.33 6.32
CA HIS A 129 -4.07 -18.42 7.00
C HIS A 129 -4.69 -19.81 6.88
N ARG A 130 -5.59 -20.02 5.91
CA ARG A 130 -6.22 -21.31 5.57
C ARG A 130 -5.30 -22.09 4.62
N ALA A 131 -4.14 -22.54 5.15
CA ALA A 131 -3.04 -23.06 4.32
C ALA A 131 -3.41 -24.33 3.54
N ASP A 132 -4.13 -25.26 4.16
CA ASP A 132 -4.50 -26.54 3.52
C ASP A 132 -5.50 -26.32 2.38
N GLU A 133 -6.45 -25.40 2.55
CA GLU A 133 -7.40 -25.04 1.51
C GLU A 133 -6.70 -24.28 0.36
N ALA A 134 -5.74 -23.39 0.70
CA ALA A 134 -4.94 -22.72 -0.32
C ALA A 134 -4.15 -23.73 -1.17
N GLU A 135 -3.52 -24.73 -0.56
CA GLU A 135 -2.79 -25.78 -1.28
C GLU A 135 -3.69 -26.64 -2.15
N SER A 136 -4.86 -27.03 -1.63
CA SER A 136 -5.85 -27.79 -2.40
C SER A 136 -6.31 -27.01 -3.64
N ALA A 137 -6.59 -25.70 -3.47
CA ALA A 137 -6.99 -24.84 -4.56
C ALA A 137 -5.87 -24.64 -5.60
N VAL A 138 -4.62 -24.41 -5.16
CA VAL A 138 -3.45 -24.32 -6.06
C VAL A 138 -3.24 -25.62 -6.84
N ALA A 139 -3.33 -26.77 -6.18
CA ALA A 139 -3.20 -28.07 -6.86
C ALA A 139 -4.30 -28.25 -7.93
N ARG A 140 -5.50 -27.74 -7.66
CA ARG A 140 -6.59 -27.76 -8.63
C ARG A 140 -6.30 -26.86 -9.83
N VAL A 141 -5.79 -25.64 -9.61
CA VAL A 141 -5.35 -24.74 -10.70
C VAL A 141 -4.32 -25.43 -11.58
N MET A 142 -3.25 -25.97 -10.98
CA MET A 142 -2.16 -26.60 -11.73
C MET A 142 -2.60 -27.86 -12.50
N LYS A 143 -3.64 -28.56 -12.03
CA LYS A 143 -4.25 -29.67 -12.74
C LYS A 143 -5.09 -29.21 -13.94
N LEU A 144 -5.77 -28.07 -13.84
CA LEU A 144 -6.62 -27.49 -14.88
C LEU A 144 -5.77 -26.79 -15.96
N ASP A 145 -4.77 -26.06 -15.52
CA ASP A 145 -3.81 -25.36 -16.36
C ASP A 145 -2.40 -25.46 -15.78
N ALA A 146 -1.60 -26.36 -16.35
CA ALA A 146 -0.19 -26.54 -15.93
C ALA A 146 0.70 -25.33 -16.25
N LEU A 147 0.23 -24.35 -17.01
CA LEU A 147 0.94 -23.14 -17.39
C LEU A 147 0.44 -21.89 -16.62
N TYR A 148 -0.40 -22.08 -15.62
CA TYR A 148 -0.83 -21.00 -14.73
C TYR A 148 0.32 -20.62 -13.78
N PHE A 149 1.24 -19.80 -14.26
CA PHE A 149 2.52 -19.52 -13.59
C PHE A 149 2.38 -18.76 -12.27
N GLU A 150 1.30 -18.01 -12.08
CA GLU A 150 0.96 -17.38 -10.80
C GLU A 150 0.67 -18.43 -9.71
N ALA A 151 0.08 -19.57 -10.09
CA ALA A 151 -0.12 -20.69 -9.18
C ALA A 151 1.19 -21.36 -8.78
N TRP A 152 2.21 -21.39 -9.67
CA TRP A 152 3.55 -21.88 -9.31
C TRP A 152 4.21 -20.98 -8.26
N LEU A 153 4.06 -19.66 -8.37
CA LEU A 153 4.57 -18.70 -7.38
C LEU A 153 3.87 -18.88 -6.03
N LEU A 154 2.56 -19.06 -6.03
CA LEU A 154 1.81 -19.31 -4.80
C LEU A 154 2.19 -20.65 -4.17
N GLN A 155 2.34 -21.72 -4.98
CA GLN A 155 2.82 -23.01 -4.52
C GLN A 155 4.21 -22.91 -3.88
N ALA A 156 5.13 -22.16 -4.49
CA ALA A 156 6.47 -21.95 -3.93
C ALA A 156 6.40 -21.23 -2.57
N ARG A 157 5.51 -20.26 -2.40
CA ARG A 157 5.29 -19.60 -1.10
C ARG A 157 4.76 -20.56 -0.04
N LEU A 158 3.77 -21.38 -0.39
CA LEU A 158 3.21 -22.39 0.51
C LEU A 158 4.26 -23.43 0.94
N LEU A 159 5.07 -23.93 -0.01
CA LEU A 159 6.20 -24.82 0.27
C LEU A 159 7.21 -24.19 1.26
N ARG A 160 7.53 -22.91 1.08
CA ARG A 160 8.42 -22.18 2.01
C ARG A 160 7.83 -22.07 3.42
N ARG A 161 6.54 -21.84 3.54
CA ARG A 161 5.84 -21.84 4.84
C ARG A 161 5.93 -23.20 5.54
N ARG A 162 5.89 -24.29 4.78
CA ARG A 162 6.12 -25.67 5.28
C ARG A 162 7.58 -26.03 5.50
N ARG A 163 8.50 -25.06 5.35
CA ARG A 163 9.96 -25.27 5.43
C ARG A 163 10.52 -26.24 4.37
N GLU A 164 9.78 -26.44 3.29
CA GLU A 164 10.21 -27.25 2.14
C GLU A 164 10.97 -26.39 1.12
N THR A 165 11.98 -25.66 1.58
CA THR A 165 12.71 -24.63 0.81
C THR A 165 13.33 -25.20 -0.46
N GLN A 166 13.85 -26.42 -0.44
CA GLN A 166 14.48 -27.01 -1.62
C GLN A 166 13.46 -27.31 -2.73
N LYS A 167 12.25 -27.76 -2.39
CA LYS A 167 11.18 -27.96 -3.39
C LYS A 167 10.74 -26.63 -3.98
N ALA A 168 10.59 -25.59 -3.13
CA ALA A 168 10.27 -24.23 -3.58
C ALA A 168 11.33 -23.71 -4.55
N ARG A 169 12.63 -23.85 -4.21
CA ARG A 169 13.75 -23.45 -5.06
C ARG A 169 13.68 -24.14 -6.43
N THR A 170 13.51 -25.46 -6.45
CA THR A 170 13.39 -26.22 -7.71
C THR A 170 12.26 -25.69 -8.60
N LEU A 171 11.10 -25.43 -8.01
CA LEU A 171 9.94 -24.88 -8.74
C LEU A 171 10.22 -23.48 -9.28
N LEU A 172 10.81 -22.60 -8.45
CA LEU A 172 11.16 -21.24 -8.82
C LEU A 172 12.23 -21.17 -9.90
N CYS A 173 13.28 -22.00 -9.83
CA CYS A 173 14.31 -22.09 -10.88
C CYS A 173 13.69 -22.47 -12.23
N ARG A 174 12.80 -23.47 -12.25
CA ARG A 174 12.08 -23.85 -13.49
C ARG A 174 11.23 -22.72 -14.04
N LEU A 175 10.55 -21.97 -13.17
CA LEU A 175 9.72 -20.82 -13.56
C LEU A 175 10.56 -19.67 -14.10
N ALA A 176 11.64 -19.32 -13.42
CA ALA A 176 12.49 -18.17 -13.73
C ALA A 176 13.08 -18.21 -15.15
N VAL A 177 13.38 -19.42 -15.65
CA VAL A 177 13.96 -19.64 -16.99
C VAL A 177 12.92 -20.07 -18.04
N ASN A 178 11.64 -20.23 -17.67
CA ASN A 178 10.62 -20.71 -18.57
C ASN A 178 10.25 -19.62 -19.59
N SER A 179 10.56 -19.82 -20.86
CA SER A 179 10.26 -18.88 -21.94
C SER A 179 8.74 -18.71 -22.21
N ARG A 180 7.89 -19.65 -21.79
CA ARG A 180 6.43 -19.55 -21.91
C ARG A 180 5.82 -18.72 -20.78
N ALA A 181 6.56 -18.51 -19.68
CA ALA A 181 6.08 -17.73 -18.55
C ALA A 181 6.14 -16.24 -18.88
N HIS A 182 5.10 -15.51 -18.45
CA HIS A 182 5.06 -14.07 -18.54
C HIS A 182 6.25 -13.45 -17.79
N ILE A 183 6.81 -12.37 -18.34
CA ILE A 183 8.02 -11.73 -17.79
C ILE A 183 7.89 -11.35 -16.31
N ILE A 184 6.68 -10.93 -15.88
CA ILE A 184 6.41 -10.58 -14.48
C ILE A 184 6.55 -11.83 -13.57
N ALA A 185 6.01 -12.98 -13.97
CA ALA A 185 6.13 -14.22 -13.19
C ALA A 185 7.59 -14.67 -13.09
N ARG A 186 8.37 -14.53 -14.16
CA ARG A 186 9.81 -14.79 -14.16
C ARG A 186 10.59 -13.86 -13.23
N ALA A 187 10.27 -12.56 -13.25
CA ALA A 187 10.87 -11.58 -12.35
C ALA A 187 10.56 -11.90 -10.88
N GLN A 188 9.31 -12.27 -10.58
CA GLN A 188 8.90 -12.70 -9.24
C GLN A 188 9.64 -13.97 -8.79
N ALA A 189 9.84 -14.92 -9.70
CA ALA A 189 10.60 -16.14 -9.39
C ALA A 189 12.05 -15.81 -9.04
N TRP A 190 12.73 -14.95 -9.82
CA TRP A 190 14.09 -14.50 -9.51
C TRP A 190 14.17 -13.77 -8.16
N ALA A 191 13.22 -12.87 -7.87
CA ALA A 191 13.18 -12.19 -6.57
C ALA A 191 12.96 -13.16 -5.40
N ALA A 192 12.12 -14.19 -5.58
CA ALA A 192 11.91 -15.23 -4.56
C ALA A 192 13.14 -16.11 -4.35
N LEU A 193 13.91 -16.41 -5.40
CA LEU A 193 15.19 -17.10 -5.32
C LEU A 193 16.23 -16.25 -4.58
N ALA A 194 16.30 -14.95 -4.87
CA ALA A 194 17.18 -14.02 -4.16
C ALA A 194 16.87 -13.96 -2.65
N ASP A 195 15.59 -13.96 -2.25
CA ASP A 195 15.20 -13.99 -0.83
C ASP A 195 15.56 -15.32 -0.15
N ILE A 196 15.50 -16.43 -0.87
CA ILE A 196 15.96 -17.73 -0.36
C ILE A 196 17.47 -17.70 -0.13
N ALA A 197 18.25 -17.25 -1.11
CA ALA A 197 19.71 -17.18 -1.04
C ALA A 197 20.17 -16.24 0.09
N ASP A 198 19.56 -15.05 0.23
CA ASP A 198 19.83 -14.13 1.35
C ASP A 198 19.58 -14.79 2.72
N LYS A 199 18.47 -15.53 2.85
CA LYS A 199 18.14 -16.21 4.12
C LYS A 199 19.11 -17.35 4.46
N GLU A 200 19.72 -17.94 3.47
CA GLU A 200 20.75 -18.98 3.63
C GLU A 200 22.16 -18.40 3.81
N GLY A 201 22.34 -17.09 3.65
CA GLY A 201 23.62 -16.39 3.77
C GLY A 201 24.46 -16.42 2.50
N ASP A 202 23.90 -16.89 1.38
CA ASP A 202 24.57 -16.85 0.07
C ASP A 202 24.26 -15.49 -0.61
N TYR A 203 24.98 -14.47 -0.17
CA TYR A 203 24.76 -13.09 -0.60
C TYR A 203 25.17 -12.85 -2.06
N GLU A 204 26.14 -13.60 -2.58
CA GLU A 204 26.54 -13.57 -3.99
C GLU A 204 25.39 -14.03 -4.88
N GLN A 205 24.83 -15.19 -4.58
CA GLN A 205 23.70 -15.73 -5.32
C GLN A 205 22.46 -14.85 -5.16
N ALA A 206 22.23 -14.28 -3.97
CA ALA A 206 21.12 -13.35 -3.72
C ALA A 206 21.19 -12.12 -4.64
N ILE A 207 22.39 -11.54 -4.80
CA ILE A 207 22.60 -10.41 -5.73
C ILE A 207 22.40 -10.85 -7.19
N ALA A 208 22.98 -12.01 -7.56
CA ALA A 208 22.87 -12.50 -8.94
C ALA A 208 21.40 -12.72 -9.35
N ASP A 209 20.61 -13.32 -8.48
CA ASP A 209 19.19 -13.58 -8.73
C ASP A 209 18.37 -12.29 -8.73
N MET A 210 18.63 -11.35 -7.78
CA MET A 210 17.96 -10.06 -7.76
C MET A 210 18.31 -9.21 -8.98
N ALA A 211 19.56 -9.23 -9.44
CA ALA A 211 19.97 -8.53 -10.66
C ALA A 211 19.15 -8.99 -11.88
N ARG A 212 18.96 -10.30 -12.04
CA ARG A 212 18.10 -10.85 -13.12
C ARG A 212 16.65 -10.38 -13.03
N CYS A 213 16.11 -10.30 -11.81
CA CYS A 213 14.79 -9.70 -11.59
C CYS A 213 14.75 -8.23 -12.03
N LYS A 214 15.74 -7.44 -11.60
CA LYS A 214 15.81 -6.00 -11.93
C LYS A 214 16.04 -5.75 -13.42
N GLU A 215 16.86 -6.53 -14.11
CA GLU A 215 17.08 -6.46 -15.56
C GLU A 215 15.77 -6.57 -16.35
N ILE A 216 14.89 -7.50 -15.96
CA ILE A 216 13.56 -7.63 -16.57
C ILE A 216 12.76 -6.33 -16.43
N HIS A 217 12.80 -5.70 -15.27
CA HIS A 217 12.08 -4.45 -15.03
C HIS A 217 12.73 -3.24 -15.71
N ILE A 218 14.06 -3.15 -15.71
CA ILE A 218 14.82 -2.06 -16.34
C ILE A 218 14.47 -1.93 -17.83
N ALA A 219 14.30 -3.07 -18.53
CA ALA A 219 13.91 -3.08 -19.94
C ALA A 219 12.58 -2.34 -20.24
N HIS A 220 11.72 -2.18 -19.23
CA HIS A 220 10.40 -1.56 -19.32
C HIS A 220 10.26 -0.29 -18.46
N ALA A 221 11.34 0.17 -17.84
CA ALA A 221 11.30 1.21 -16.80
C ALA A 221 11.06 2.64 -17.33
N ARG A 222 11.44 2.94 -18.60
CA ARG A 222 11.55 4.31 -19.10
C ARG A 222 10.28 5.16 -18.93
N VAL A 223 9.13 4.61 -19.24
CA VAL A 223 7.85 5.34 -19.12
C VAL A 223 7.54 5.70 -17.66
N PHE A 224 7.78 4.74 -16.76
CA PHE A 224 7.58 4.95 -15.32
C PHE A 224 8.61 5.92 -14.74
N GLN A 225 9.85 5.89 -15.23
CA GLN A 225 10.90 6.83 -14.80
C GLN A 225 10.53 8.27 -15.16
N LEU A 226 10.13 8.53 -16.42
CA LEU A 226 9.70 9.85 -16.84
C LEU A 226 8.54 10.38 -16.00
N HIS A 227 7.56 9.53 -15.70
CA HIS A 227 6.44 9.92 -14.83
C HIS A 227 6.91 10.18 -13.39
N SER A 228 7.78 9.31 -12.85
CA SER A 228 8.37 9.48 -11.52
C SER A 228 9.11 10.82 -11.40
N ASP A 229 9.96 11.14 -12.38
CA ASP A 229 10.76 12.36 -12.38
C ASP A 229 9.88 13.62 -12.36
N VAL A 230 8.78 13.63 -13.11
CA VAL A 230 7.81 14.73 -13.10
C VAL A 230 7.13 14.85 -11.74
N VAL A 231 6.61 13.75 -11.19
CA VAL A 231 5.89 13.76 -9.91
C VAL A 231 6.82 14.15 -8.77
N LEU A 232 8.00 13.53 -8.68
CA LEU A 232 8.97 13.82 -7.62
C LEU A 232 9.54 15.23 -7.75
N GLY A 233 9.82 15.70 -8.97
CA GLY A 233 10.26 17.07 -9.22
C GLY A 233 9.22 18.10 -8.78
N ASN A 234 7.93 17.82 -8.99
CA ASN A 234 6.85 18.68 -8.53
C ASN A 234 6.74 18.69 -7.00
N LEU A 235 6.75 17.52 -6.36
CA LEU A 235 6.68 17.39 -4.90
C LEU A 235 7.89 18.04 -4.23
N ARG A 236 9.09 17.87 -4.79
CA ARG A 236 10.29 18.53 -4.28
C ARG A 236 10.14 20.04 -4.33
N ARG A 237 9.79 20.62 -5.48
CA ARG A 237 9.60 22.09 -5.61
C ARG A 237 8.56 22.61 -4.64
N PHE A 238 7.46 21.89 -4.46
CA PHE A 238 6.45 22.24 -3.46
C PHE A 238 7.04 22.25 -2.06
N ASN A 239 7.71 21.18 -1.64
CA ASN A 239 8.32 21.10 -0.33
C ASN A 239 9.43 22.16 -0.13
N ASP A 240 10.23 22.44 -1.16
CA ASP A 240 11.31 23.45 -1.09
C ASP A 240 10.75 24.88 -0.94
N SER A 241 9.52 25.15 -1.40
CA SER A 241 8.88 26.46 -1.33
C SER A 241 8.14 26.76 -0.03
N VAL A 242 7.80 25.71 0.78
CA VAL A 242 7.09 25.88 2.06
C VAL A 242 8.01 26.53 3.10
N THR A 243 7.48 27.42 3.91
CA THR A 243 8.18 28.14 5.00
C THR A 243 7.55 27.87 6.36
N ALA A 244 8.26 28.23 7.44
CA ALA A 244 7.71 28.18 8.80
C ALA A 244 6.49 29.11 8.97
N GLU A 245 6.43 30.23 8.22
CA GLU A 245 5.29 31.14 8.24
C GLU A 245 4.03 30.49 7.67
N ASP A 246 4.16 29.66 6.62
CA ASP A 246 3.03 28.92 6.06
C ASP A 246 2.44 27.95 7.09
N PHE A 247 3.27 27.20 7.81
CA PHE A 247 2.81 26.32 8.89
C PHE A 247 2.13 27.10 10.01
N ARG A 248 2.71 28.22 10.47
CA ARG A 248 2.10 29.07 11.49
C ARG A 248 0.74 29.62 11.04
N ARG A 249 0.65 30.09 9.81
CA ARG A 249 -0.61 30.59 9.21
C ARG A 249 -1.68 29.50 9.16
N TRP A 250 -1.32 28.29 8.74
CA TRP A 250 -2.30 27.18 8.65
C TRP A 250 -2.76 26.74 10.04
N ARG A 251 -1.87 26.70 11.03
CA ARG A 251 -2.24 26.40 12.42
C ARG A 251 -3.11 27.46 13.05
N ALA A 252 -2.88 28.72 12.76
CA ALA A 252 -3.73 29.81 13.24
C ALA A 252 -5.20 29.67 12.79
N GLN A 253 -5.44 28.98 11.68
CA GLN A 253 -6.79 28.72 11.13
C GLN A 253 -7.45 27.45 11.66
N GLN A 254 -6.80 26.68 12.56
CA GLN A 254 -7.32 25.39 12.99
C GLN A 254 -8.74 25.43 13.56
N ASN A 255 -9.09 26.47 14.30
CA ASN A 255 -10.42 26.61 14.90
C ASN A 255 -11.51 26.95 13.86
N GLU A 256 -11.13 27.40 12.66
CA GLU A 256 -12.05 27.78 11.60
C GLU A 256 -12.39 26.60 10.66
N ILE A 257 -11.57 25.53 10.67
CA ILE A 257 -11.69 24.40 9.75
C ILE A 257 -12.43 23.19 10.35
N GLY A 258 -13.02 23.34 11.51
CA GLY A 258 -13.81 22.33 12.21
C GLY A 258 -13.13 21.81 13.47
N PRO A 259 -13.75 20.84 14.15
CA PRO A 259 -13.19 20.28 15.37
C PRO A 259 -11.84 19.59 15.10
N PRO A 260 -10.91 19.63 16.08
CA PRO A 260 -9.64 18.92 15.95
C PRO A 260 -9.86 17.42 15.85
N ALA A 261 -9.17 16.78 14.91
CA ALA A 261 -9.14 15.33 14.81
C ALA A 261 -8.02 14.75 15.68
N ARG A 262 -8.29 13.65 16.36
CA ARG A 262 -7.24 12.86 17.04
C ARG A 262 -6.52 12.03 15.98
N LEU A 263 -5.56 12.64 15.29
CA LEU A 263 -4.88 12.11 14.12
C LEU A 263 -3.37 12.20 14.28
N ALA A 264 -2.69 11.10 14.01
CA ALA A 264 -1.25 11.06 13.84
C ALA A 264 -0.90 10.39 12.50
N HIS A 265 0.16 10.85 11.86
CA HIS A 265 0.71 10.20 10.68
C HIS A 265 2.01 9.49 11.03
N LEU A 266 2.03 8.17 10.80
CA LEU A 266 3.26 7.38 10.90
C LEU A 266 3.86 7.27 9.50
N THR A 267 4.90 8.05 9.27
CA THR A 267 5.54 8.12 7.95
C THR A 267 7.06 7.99 8.04
N SER A 268 7.72 7.95 6.91
CA SER A 268 9.19 7.88 6.79
C SER A 268 9.59 7.70 5.32
N PHE A 269 10.61 6.86 5.11
CA PHE A 269 10.90 6.15 3.87
C PHE A 269 10.45 4.68 3.99
N PRO A 270 10.00 4.02 2.91
CA PRO A 270 9.64 2.61 2.96
C PRO A 270 10.75 1.74 3.56
N ARG A 271 10.40 0.68 4.29
CA ARG A 271 11.33 -0.25 4.95
C ARG A 271 12.06 0.29 6.18
N SER A 272 11.63 1.42 6.72
CA SER A 272 12.19 2.00 7.96
C SER A 272 11.58 1.46 9.26
N GLY A 273 10.74 0.41 9.19
CA GLY A 273 10.16 -0.21 10.38
C GLY A 273 8.77 0.31 10.77
N THR A 274 8.13 1.12 9.92
CA THR A 274 6.78 1.67 10.16
C THR A 274 5.74 0.59 10.51
N THR A 275 5.78 -0.58 9.84
CA THR A 275 4.82 -1.66 10.11
C THR A 275 4.99 -2.26 11.51
N LEU A 276 6.22 -2.40 12.02
CA LEU A 276 6.44 -2.87 13.38
C LEU A 276 5.88 -1.87 14.40
N LEU A 277 6.27 -0.60 14.26
CA LEU A 277 5.82 0.46 15.17
C LEU A 277 4.29 0.63 15.12
N GLU A 278 3.68 0.58 13.94
CA GLU A 278 2.23 0.61 13.77
C GLU A 278 1.55 -0.48 14.59
N ASN A 279 1.96 -1.75 14.41
CA ASN A 279 1.30 -2.87 15.09
C ASN A 279 1.50 -2.84 16.61
N VAL A 280 2.65 -2.38 17.07
CA VAL A 280 2.90 -2.16 18.51
C VAL A 280 1.92 -1.12 19.07
N LEU A 281 1.78 0.02 18.39
CA LEU A 281 0.89 1.09 18.85
C LEU A 281 -0.60 0.73 18.68
N ASP A 282 -0.99 0.03 17.59
CA ASP A 282 -2.37 -0.41 17.35
C ASP A 282 -2.87 -1.43 18.38
N ALA A 283 -1.98 -2.05 19.15
CA ALA A 283 -2.38 -2.90 20.27
C ALA A 283 -2.93 -2.12 21.48
N HIS A 284 -2.71 -0.81 21.55
CA HIS A 284 -3.27 0.06 22.58
C HIS A 284 -4.76 0.32 22.34
N SER A 285 -5.59 0.23 23.40
CA SER A 285 -7.06 0.37 23.30
C SER A 285 -7.51 1.74 22.77
N GLY A 286 -6.77 2.79 23.08
CA GLY A 286 -7.00 4.17 22.65
C GLY A 286 -6.48 4.50 21.25
N ILE A 287 -5.99 3.51 20.49
CA ILE A 287 -5.46 3.70 19.12
C ILE A 287 -6.25 2.85 18.13
N ILE A 288 -6.36 3.36 16.91
CA ILE A 288 -6.77 2.62 15.72
C ILE A 288 -5.85 3.00 14.57
N SER A 289 -5.25 2.02 13.89
CA SER A 289 -4.37 2.29 12.76
C SER A 289 -5.00 1.89 11.44
N SER A 290 -4.79 2.69 10.43
CA SER A 290 -5.05 2.36 9.02
C SER A 290 -3.73 2.06 8.35
N GLU A 291 -3.61 0.84 7.81
CA GLU A 291 -2.48 0.47 6.98
C GLU A 291 -2.34 1.43 5.77
N GLU A 292 -1.42 1.17 4.87
CA GLU A 292 -1.04 1.99 3.70
C GLU A 292 -2.23 2.30 2.77
N ARG A 293 -3.30 2.91 3.31
CA ARG A 293 -4.46 3.35 2.55
C ARG A 293 -4.11 4.58 1.71
N GLN A 294 -4.57 4.59 0.47
CA GLN A 294 -4.26 5.68 -0.46
C GLN A 294 -5.29 6.83 -0.40
N VAL A 295 -6.10 6.89 0.66
CA VAL A 295 -7.18 7.89 0.79
C VAL A 295 -6.62 9.31 0.69
N PHE A 296 -5.58 9.64 1.49
CA PHE A 296 -5.02 10.98 1.47
C PHE A 296 -4.46 11.35 0.08
N SER A 297 -3.59 10.51 -0.48
CA SER A 297 -2.87 10.84 -1.71
C SER A 297 -3.76 10.83 -2.96
N ARG A 298 -4.73 9.91 -3.05
CA ARG A 298 -5.59 9.77 -4.24
C ARG A 298 -6.86 10.60 -4.18
N ASP A 299 -7.52 10.64 -3.00
CA ASP A 299 -8.86 11.19 -2.91
C ASP A 299 -8.87 12.60 -2.36
N ILE A 300 -7.98 12.90 -1.44
CA ILE A 300 -7.96 14.18 -0.74
C ILE A 300 -7.03 15.16 -1.43
N LEU A 301 -5.77 14.77 -1.63
CA LEU A 301 -4.76 15.64 -2.22
C LEU A 301 -5.14 16.04 -3.65
N ASP A 302 -5.51 15.07 -4.48
CA ASP A 302 -5.94 15.31 -5.86
C ASP A 302 -7.18 16.22 -5.93
N SER A 303 -8.16 16.02 -5.05
CA SER A 303 -9.35 16.85 -4.99
C SER A 303 -9.09 18.26 -4.44
N SER A 304 -8.09 18.44 -3.56
CA SER A 304 -7.75 19.77 -3.02
C SER A 304 -7.14 20.70 -4.06
N TRP A 305 -6.52 20.13 -5.05
CA TRP A 305 -5.62 20.80 -5.96
C TRP A 305 -6.12 20.87 -7.42
N LYS A 306 -6.68 19.78 -7.98
CA LYS A 306 -7.09 19.70 -9.40
C LYS A 306 -8.28 20.59 -9.75
N GLU A 307 -9.14 20.94 -8.81
CA GLU A 307 -10.27 21.85 -9.05
C GLU A 307 -9.85 23.31 -9.29
N SER A 308 -8.63 23.67 -8.84
CA SER A 308 -8.15 25.04 -8.97
C SER A 308 -7.31 25.26 -10.24
N HIS A 309 -6.62 24.23 -10.73
CA HIS A 309 -5.64 24.34 -11.81
C HIS A 309 -5.47 22.97 -12.50
N GLU A 310 -6.30 22.65 -13.47
CA GLU A 310 -6.13 21.46 -14.32
C GLU A 310 -4.69 21.39 -14.85
N ASN A 311 -3.92 20.40 -14.41
CA ASN A 311 -2.54 20.08 -14.85
C ASN A 311 -1.37 20.93 -14.32
N LEU A 312 -1.54 21.86 -13.40
CA LEU A 312 -0.40 22.55 -12.79
C LEU A 312 0.11 21.80 -11.55
N PRO A 313 1.45 21.83 -11.30
CA PRO A 313 1.99 21.26 -10.07
C PRO A 313 1.53 22.06 -8.84
N PRO A 314 1.53 21.44 -7.63
CA PRO A 314 1.17 22.10 -6.39
C PRO A 314 2.08 23.29 -6.10
N THR A 315 1.45 24.36 -5.66
CA THR A 315 2.15 25.52 -5.15
C THR A 315 1.60 25.86 -3.77
N VAL A 316 2.45 26.44 -2.92
CA VAL A 316 2.04 26.92 -1.59
C VAL A 316 0.88 27.92 -1.72
N ASP A 317 0.94 28.81 -2.72
CA ASP A 317 -0.12 29.76 -3.00
C ASP A 317 -1.45 29.12 -3.32
N ALA A 318 -1.44 27.99 -4.04
CA ALA A 318 -2.67 27.25 -4.30
C ALA A 318 -3.27 26.70 -2.99
N PHE A 319 -2.42 26.19 -2.09
CA PHE A 319 -2.85 25.71 -0.78
C PHE A 319 -3.39 26.84 0.12
N HIS A 320 -2.80 28.03 0.05
CA HIS A 320 -3.34 29.21 0.75
C HIS A 320 -4.72 29.62 0.28
N ARG A 321 -5.00 29.45 -1.02
CA ARG A 321 -6.27 29.83 -1.64
C ARG A 321 -7.39 28.82 -1.49
N ILE A 322 -7.13 27.60 -0.95
CA ILE A 322 -8.20 26.63 -0.70
C ILE A 322 -9.23 27.26 0.26
N PRO A 323 -10.51 27.40 -0.15
CA PRO A 323 -11.53 27.99 0.72
C PRO A 323 -11.77 27.15 1.98
N LEU A 324 -12.01 27.78 3.13
CA LEU A 324 -12.28 27.09 4.39
C LEU A 324 -13.41 26.04 4.29
N PRO A 325 -14.56 26.30 3.64
CA PRO A 325 -15.60 25.27 3.46
C PRO A 325 -15.12 24.05 2.69
N LYS A 326 -14.21 24.22 1.73
CA LYS A 326 -13.59 23.10 0.99
C LYS A 326 -12.68 22.29 1.89
N ILE A 327 -11.86 22.94 2.72
CA ILE A 327 -11.02 22.24 3.71
C ILE A 327 -11.89 21.44 4.66
N GLN A 328 -12.94 22.02 5.21
CA GLN A 328 -13.90 21.33 6.08
C GLN A 328 -14.51 20.10 5.39
N SER A 329 -14.87 20.21 4.11
CA SER A 329 -15.41 19.10 3.31
C SER A 329 -14.37 17.99 3.12
N LEU A 330 -13.12 18.35 2.78
CA LEU A 330 -12.03 17.38 2.59
C LEU A 330 -11.68 16.65 3.90
N ARG A 331 -11.68 17.35 5.04
CA ARG A 331 -11.48 16.73 6.37
C ARG A 331 -12.56 15.68 6.67
N ARG A 332 -13.83 16.04 6.50
CA ARG A 332 -14.95 15.08 6.71
C ARG A 332 -14.86 13.90 5.76
N ARG A 333 -14.55 14.15 4.48
CA ARG A 333 -14.38 13.09 3.48
C ARG A 333 -13.24 12.13 3.86
N TYR A 334 -12.10 12.67 4.28
CA TYR A 334 -10.96 11.86 4.71
C TYR A 334 -11.32 10.97 5.90
N LEU A 335 -11.86 11.53 6.98
CA LEU A 335 -12.21 10.78 8.19
C LEU A 335 -13.28 9.72 7.89
N GLY A 336 -14.33 10.07 7.14
CA GLY A 336 -15.37 9.13 6.74
C GLY A 336 -14.84 7.99 5.87
N ALA A 337 -13.96 8.28 4.90
CA ALA A 337 -13.35 7.24 4.07
C ALA A 337 -12.42 6.32 4.88
N MET A 338 -11.74 6.85 5.90
CA MET A 338 -10.94 6.02 6.80
C MET A 338 -11.81 5.11 7.68
N GLU A 339 -12.91 5.61 8.24
CA GLU A 339 -13.87 4.78 8.98
C GLU A 339 -14.49 3.67 8.11
N GLU A 340 -14.84 3.97 6.86
CA GLU A 340 -15.31 2.96 5.92
C GLU A 340 -14.23 1.91 5.59
N ALA A 341 -12.98 2.35 5.40
CA ALA A 341 -11.86 1.46 5.12
C ALA A 341 -11.48 0.56 6.32
N LEU A 342 -11.68 1.07 7.54
CA LEU A 342 -11.48 0.34 8.79
C LEU A 342 -12.67 -0.58 9.13
N ALA A 343 -13.83 -0.36 8.50
CA ALA A 343 -15.11 -1.01 8.79
C ALA A 343 -15.58 -0.80 10.24
N GLU A 344 -15.05 0.22 10.93
CA GLU A 344 -15.42 0.61 12.29
C GLU A 344 -15.20 2.12 12.51
N PRO A 345 -15.97 2.77 13.41
CA PRO A 345 -15.79 4.19 13.70
C PRO A 345 -14.45 4.44 14.40
N ILE A 346 -13.78 5.53 14.07
CA ILE A 346 -12.60 6.00 14.78
C ILE A 346 -12.98 6.38 16.23
N GLY A 347 -14.10 7.07 16.39
CA GLY A 347 -14.58 7.50 17.71
C GLY A 347 -13.59 8.43 18.40
N GLU A 348 -13.36 8.19 19.70
CA GLU A 348 -12.43 8.96 20.54
C GLU A 348 -10.98 8.47 20.47
N ARG A 349 -10.69 7.43 19.68
CA ARG A 349 -9.35 6.87 19.56
C ARG A 349 -8.43 7.79 18.75
N MET A 350 -7.13 7.70 19.02
CA MET A 350 -6.11 8.26 18.16
C MET A 350 -6.05 7.46 16.86
N HIS A 351 -6.37 8.07 15.73
CA HIS A 351 -6.20 7.44 14.42
C HIS A 351 -4.75 7.60 13.97
N ILE A 352 -4.06 6.50 13.72
CA ILE A 352 -2.73 6.50 13.12
C ILE A 352 -2.86 6.14 11.64
N ASP A 353 -2.71 7.13 10.74
CA ASP A 353 -2.55 6.88 9.30
C ASP A 353 -1.09 6.50 9.03
N LYS A 354 -0.85 5.17 8.87
CA LYS A 354 0.48 4.67 8.55
C LYS A 354 0.66 4.60 7.02
N ASN A 355 1.49 5.51 6.52
CA ASN A 355 1.93 5.45 5.13
C ASN A 355 3.38 5.96 5.01
N PRO A 356 4.35 5.08 4.71
CA PRO A 356 5.76 5.46 4.69
C PRO A 356 6.10 6.47 3.56
N THR A 357 5.20 6.70 2.61
CA THR A 357 5.42 7.66 1.51
C THR A 357 4.84 9.05 1.79
N HIS A 358 4.17 9.26 2.94
CA HIS A 358 3.51 10.54 3.26
C HIS A 358 4.49 11.65 3.68
N THR A 359 5.77 11.38 3.84
CA THR A 359 6.80 12.39 4.17
C THR A 359 6.77 13.57 3.19
N LEU A 360 6.61 13.30 1.89
CA LEU A 360 6.52 14.34 0.87
C LEU A 360 5.19 15.12 0.87
N PHE A 361 4.19 14.64 1.61
CA PHE A 361 2.86 15.26 1.71
C PHE A 361 2.63 15.99 3.04
N ILE A 362 3.61 16.01 3.95
CA ILE A 362 3.51 16.67 5.27
C ILE A 362 2.92 18.09 5.17
N PRO A 363 3.36 18.98 4.25
CA PRO A 363 2.77 20.32 4.19
C PRO A 363 1.29 20.32 3.79
N ALA A 364 0.89 19.42 2.88
CA ALA A 364 -0.51 19.28 2.50
C ALA A 364 -1.36 18.69 3.63
N ILE A 365 -0.79 17.76 4.41
CA ILE A 365 -1.43 17.19 5.59
C ILE A 365 -1.66 18.30 6.63
N VAL A 366 -0.62 19.08 6.96
CA VAL A 366 -0.74 20.19 7.93
C VAL A 366 -1.73 21.26 7.47
N ARG A 367 -1.84 21.52 6.15
CA ARG A 367 -2.86 22.44 5.64
C ARG A 367 -4.29 22.00 5.97
N LEU A 368 -4.53 20.69 5.90
CA LEU A 368 -5.85 20.11 6.14
C LEU A 368 -6.07 19.73 7.61
N PHE A 369 -5.02 19.30 8.30
CA PHE A 369 -5.02 18.82 9.69
C PHE A 369 -3.87 19.46 10.46
N PRO A 370 -3.94 20.76 10.77
CA PRO A 370 -2.85 21.48 11.44
C PRO A 370 -2.56 20.97 12.87
N GLU A 371 -3.52 20.27 13.46
CA GLU A 371 -3.42 19.63 14.78
C GLU A 371 -2.69 18.27 14.77
N THR A 372 -2.41 17.72 13.59
CA THR A 372 -1.86 16.37 13.47
C THR A 372 -0.45 16.25 14.05
N GLN A 373 -0.14 15.06 14.57
CA GLN A 373 1.18 14.68 15.06
C GLN A 373 1.88 13.75 14.06
N PHE A 374 3.22 13.83 13.97
CA PHE A 374 4.00 12.99 13.06
C PHE A 374 4.92 12.05 13.82
N LEU A 375 4.76 10.76 13.64
CA LEU A 375 5.73 9.74 14.03
C LEU A 375 6.59 9.43 12.81
N ILE A 376 7.88 9.69 12.91
CA ILE A 376 8.84 9.47 11.83
C ILE A 376 9.70 8.26 12.17
N ALA A 377 9.43 7.14 11.50
CA ALA A 377 10.22 5.94 11.70
C ALA A 377 11.58 6.08 11.00
N LEU A 378 12.67 5.97 11.73
CA LEU A 378 14.02 5.97 11.20
C LEU A 378 14.64 4.60 11.26
N ARG A 379 15.53 4.30 10.34
CA ARG A 379 16.38 3.12 10.33
C ARG A 379 17.69 3.47 9.62
N ASP A 380 18.76 2.71 9.89
CA ASP A 380 20.04 2.90 9.19
C ASP A 380 19.79 3.03 7.68
N PRO A 381 20.13 4.18 7.06
CA PRO A 381 19.89 4.44 5.65
C PRO A 381 20.44 3.37 4.71
N ARG A 382 21.56 2.74 5.10
CA ARG A 382 22.22 1.67 4.36
C ARG A 382 21.37 0.38 4.38
N ASP A 383 20.79 0.03 5.52
CA ASP A 383 19.87 -1.10 5.66
C ASP A 383 18.55 -0.86 4.93
N VAL A 384 18.07 0.37 4.91
CA VAL A 384 16.87 0.77 4.17
C VAL A 384 17.08 0.57 2.67
N VAL A 385 18.18 1.06 2.12
CA VAL A 385 18.50 0.92 0.69
C VAL A 385 18.63 -0.55 0.31
N VAL A 386 19.34 -1.37 1.11
CA VAL A 386 19.42 -2.82 0.89
C VAL A 386 18.03 -3.45 0.92
N SER A 387 17.20 -3.10 1.90
CA SER A 387 15.85 -3.67 2.02
C SER A 387 14.94 -3.29 0.85
N CYS A 388 15.03 -2.06 0.34
CA CYS A 388 14.26 -1.61 -0.82
C CYS A 388 14.74 -2.27 -2.12
N PHE A 389 16.06 -2.42 -2.29
CA PHE A 389 16.62 -3.11 -3.46
C PHE A 389 16.15 -4.57 -3.54
N PHE A 390 16.13 -5.29 -2.42
CA PHE A 390 15.68 -6.68 -2.38
C PHE A 390 14.14 -6.84 -2.40
N GLN A 391 13.39 -5.75 -2.27
CA GLN A 391 11.93 -5.84 -2.35
C GLN A 391 11.46 -5.98 -3.79
N TYR A 392 10.72 -7.05 -4.08
CA TYR A 392 9.94 -7.13 -5.32
C TYR A 392 8.71 -6.24 -5.21
N LEU A 393 8.57 -5.32 -6.13
CA LEU A 393 7.37 -4.52 -6.34
C LEU A 393 7.02 -4.51 -7.82
N PRO A 394 5.73 -4.59 -8.20
CA PRO A 394 5.31 -4.35 -9.58
C PRO A 394 5.84 -3.00 -10.05
N LEU A 395 6.27 -2.94 -11.32
CA LEU A 395 6.84 -1.73 -11.89
C LEU A 395 5.77 -0.62 -11.99
N ASN A 396 6.05 0.50 -11.36
CA ASN A 396 5.22 1.69 -11.32
C ASN A 396 6.09 2.95 -11.07
N PRO A 397 5.54 4.18 -11.09
CA PRO A 397 6.33 5.40 -10.86
C PRO A 397 7.05 5.48 -9.51
N THR A 398 6.63 4.75 -8.51
CA THR A 398 7.32 4.69 -7.21
C THR A 398 8.41 3.64 -7.21
N SER A 399 8.08 2.41 -7.62
CA SER A 399 9.00 1.26 -7.56
C SER A 399 10.15 1.33 -8.55
N VAL A 400 10.02 2.13 -9.62
CA VAL A 400 11.10 2.35 -10.61
C VAL A 400 12.36 2.91 -9.97
N SER A 401 12.25 3.65 -8.87
CA SER A 401 13.39 4.17 -8.11
C SER A 401 14.18 3.08 -7.35
N TYR A 402 13.62 1.86 -7.22
CA TYR A 402 14.27 0.76 -6.48
C TYR A 402 14.93 -0.28 -7.39
N LEU A 403 15.20 0.07 -8.66
CA LEU A 403 15.78 -0.84 -9.62
C LEU A 403 17.29 -0.99 -9.49
N THR A 404 17.99 0.05 -9.03
CA THR A 404 19.44 0.03 -8.78
C THR A 404 19.77 0.53 -7.38
N TRP A 405 20.97 0.22 -6.89
CA TRP A 405 21.46 0.73 -5.62
C TRP A 405 21.49 2.26 -5.59
N GLU A 406 22.04 2.84 -6.64
CA GLU A 406 22.19 4.29 -6.78
C GLU A 406 20.84 5.01 -6.86
N SER A 407 19.90 4.54 -7.72
CA SER A 407 18.57 5.15 -7.82
C SER A 407 17.78 5.03 -6.51
N THR A 408 17.96 3.93 -5.77
CA THR A 408 17.35 3.73 -4.45
C THR A 408 17.93 4.72 -3.44
N ALA A 409 19.25 4.90 -3.42
CA ALA A 409 19.92 5.85 -2.52
C ALA A 409 19.54 7.31 -2.84
N HIS A 410 19.47 7.67 -4.12
CA HIS A 410 19.00 9.01 -4.53
C HIS A 410 17.54 9.26 -4.13
N ARG A 411 16.67 8.26 -4.30
CA ARG A 411 15.29 8.38 -3.85
C ARG A 411 15.19 8.52 -2.34
N TYR A 412 15.96 7.76 -1.56
CA TYR A 412 16.06 7.92 -0.12
C TYR A 412 16.53 9.34 0.25
N ALA A 413 17.59 9.80 -0.39
CA ALA A 413 18.15 11.14 -0.15
C ALA A 413 17.15 12.26 -0.47
N LEU A 414 16.32 12.09 -1.49
CA LEU A 414 15.27 13.05 -1.82
C LEU A 414 14.21 13.09 -0.71
N ASP A 415 13.59 11.94 -0.38
CA ASP A 415 12.48 11.88 0.56
C ASP A 415 12.92 12.30 1.97
N MET A 416 14.06 11.77 2.44
CA MET A 416 14.57 12.09 3.78
C MET A 416 15.28 13.44 3.85
N GLY A 417 15.75 13.97 2.72
CA GLY A 417 16.21 15.35 2.61
C GLY A 417 15.07 16.36 2.80
N VAL A 418 13.88 16.05 2.28
CA VAL A 418 12.67 16.82 2.56
C VAL A 418 12.33 16.74 4.05
N TRP A 419 12.39 15.56 4.67
CA TRP A 419 12.18 15.45 6.12
C TRP A 419 13.16 16.30 6.93
N LEU A 420 14.46 16.22 6.65
CA LEU A 420 15.47 17.03 7.35
C LEU A 420 15.19 18.53 7.28
N ARG A 421 14.63 18.99 6.17
CA ARG A 421 14.20 20.38 6.03
C ARG A 421 12.91 20.67 6.79
N LEU A 422 11.90 19.82 6.66
CA LEU A 422 10.58 20.05 7.27
C LEU A 422 10.64 20.01 8.80
N ARG A 423 11.49 19.16 9.42
CA ARG A 423 11.63 19.11 10.88
C ARG A 423 12.16 20.42 11.47
N GLU A 424 12.89 21.23 10.68
CA GLU A 424 13.36 22.56 11.10
C GLU A 424 12.27 23.64 11.00
N LEU A 425 11.25 23.41 10.18
CA LEU A 425 10.13 24.34 9.94
C LEU A 425 8.92 24.05 10.82
N LEU A 426 8.76 22.81 11.26
CA LEU A 426 7.68 22.36 12.10
C LEU A 426 8.00 22.64 13.59
N ASP A 427 6.95 22.86 14.40
CA ASP A 427 7.11 22.94 15.84
C ASP A 427 7.61 21.60 16.39
N ALA A 428 8.60 21.64 17.27
CA ALA A 428 9.26 20.45 17.83
C ALA A 428 8.29 19.49 18.55
N GLU A 429 7.17 20.01 19.07
CA GLU A 429 6.13 19.22 19.75
C GLU A 429 5.21 18.47 18.78
N SER A 430 5.28 18.75 17.48
CA SER A 430 4.40 18.14 16.47
C SER A 430 4.96 16.87 15.83
N TRP A 431 6.21 16.50 16.14
CA TRP A 431 6.82 15.30 15.56
C TRP A 431 7.75 14.56 16.55
N LEU A 432 7.90 13.27 16.31
CA LEU A 432 8.80 12.40 17.06
C LEU A 432 9.51 11.44 16.10
N GLU A 433 10.83 11.43 16.11
CA GLU A 433 11.66 10.42 15.44
C GLU A 433 11.77 9.17 16.32
N VAL A 434 11.46 7.98 15.72
CA VAL A 434 11.53 6.68 16.39
C VAL A 434 12.44 5.77 15.56
N ARG A 435 13.59 5.39 16.13
CA ARG A 435 14.55 4.50 15.46
C ARG A 435 14.10 3.05 15.54
N TYR A 436 14.13 2.35 14.42
CA TYR A 436 13.82 0.92 14.35
C TYR A 436 14.69 0.08 15.28
N GLU A 437 15.97 0.43 15.36
CA GLU A 437 16.94 -0.25 16.22
C GLU A 437 16.58 -0.14 17.69
N ASP A 438 16.09 1.04 18.13
CA ASP A 438 15.61 1.23 19.51
C ASP A 438 14.37 0.39 19.79
N VAL A 439 13.41 0.32 18.83
CA VAL A 439 12.22 -0.54 18.96
C VAL A 439 12.60 -2.01 19.08
N VAL A 440 13.61 -2.46 18.32
CA VAL A 440 14.09 -3.85 18.37
C VAL A 440 14.89 -4.15 19.64
N GLN A 441 15.62 -3.15 20.16
CA GLN A 441 16.47 -3.31 21.33
C GLN A 441 15.69 -3.25 22.63
N ASP A 442 14.76 -2.27 22.75
CA ASP A 442 13.96 -1.99 23.93
C ASP A 442 12.54 -1.54 23.52
N LEU A 443 11.70 -2.52 23.20
CA LEU A 443 10.32 -2.27 22.78
C LEU A 443 9.51 -1.48 23.83
N PRO A 444 9.56 -1.82 25.14
CA PRO A 444 8.83 -1.06 26.15
C PRO A 444 9.20 0.42 26.19
N ALA A 445 10.50 0.74 26.21
CA ALA A 445 10.95 2.13 26.24
C ALA A 445 10.57 2.91 24.97
N ALA A 446 10.69 2.30 23.81
CA ALA A 446 10.32 2.93 22.54
C ALA A 446 8.78 3.16 22.45
N ALA A 447 7.97 2.19 22.86
CA ALA A 447 6.52 2.30 22.90
C ALA A 447 6.05 3.36 23.91
N LEU A 448 6.62 3.37 25.12
CA LEU A 448 6.31 4.38 26.14
C LEU A 448 6.55 5.80 25.61
N ARG A 449 7.70 6.04 24.96
CA ARG A 449 8.05 7.34 24.38
C ARG A 449 7.05 7.76 23.27
N ALA A 450 6.65 6.82 22.41
CA ALA A 450 5.68 7.09 21.36
C ALA A 450 4.28 7.36 21.91
N LEU A 451 3.82 6.60 22.91
CA LEU A 451 2.53 6.81 23.59
C LEU A 451 2.50 8.16 24.33
N ALA A 452 3.57 8.49 25.05
CA ALA A 452 3.69 9.80 25.73
C ALA A 452 3.61 10.97 24.74
N PHE A 453 4.27 10.86 23.59
CA PHE A 453 4.17 11.85 22.50
C PHE A 453 2.73 12.00 21.98
N LEU A 454 1.98 10.88 21.87
CA LEU A 454 0.58 10.89 21.44
C LEU A 454 -0.40 11.28 22.57
N ASN A 455 0.09 11.64 23.76
CA ASN A 455 -0.71 11.94 24.95
C ASN A 455 -1.61 10.77 25.36
N LEU A 456 -1.08 9.55 25.31
CA LEU A 456 -1.76 8.32 25.72
C LEU A 456 -1.05 7.68 26.92
N PRO A 457 -1.80 7.07 27.85
CA PRO A 457 -1.22 6.34 28.97
C PRO A 457 -0.53 5.06 28.50
N TRP A 458 0.28 4.47 29.37
CA TRP A 458 0.86 3.15 29.11
C TRP A 458 -0.21 2.06 29.23
N GLU A 459 -0.19 1.10 28.31
CA GLU A 459 -0.94 -0.16 28.39
C GLU A 459 -0.02 -1.34 28.06
N GLU A 460 -0.05 -2.40 28.88
CA GLU A 460 0.71 -3.64 28.67
C GLU A 460 0.37 -4.34 27.34
N ALA A 461 -0.83 -4.10 26.83
CA ALA A 461 -1.31 -4.67 25.57
C ALA A 461 -0.37 -4.40 24.38
N VAL A 462 0.40 -3.29 24.42
CA VAL A 462 1.38 -2.96 23.35
C VAL A 462 2.50 -4.00 23.24
N LEU A 463 2.83 -4.69 24.32
CA LEU A 463 3.81 -5.78 24.33
C LEU A 463 3.25 -7.07 23.73
N GLY A 464 1.92 -7.27 23.81
CA GLY A 464 1.18 -8.39 23.22
C GLY A 464 0.76 -8.18 21.75
N TYR A 465 1.30 -7.21 21.03
CA TYR A 465 0.87 -6.82 19.69
C TYR A 465 0.77 -7.99 18.69
N ARG A 466 1.56 -9.05 18.85
CA ARG A 466 1.55 -10.22 17.96
C ARG A 466 0.29 -11.06 18.08
N GLU A 467 -0.32 -11.12 19.28
CA GLU A 467 -1.57 -11.84 19.51
C GLU A 467 -2.71 -11.13 18.76
N ARG A 468 -2.75 -9.80 18.83
CA ARG A 468 -3.68 -8.97 18.06
C ARG A 468 -3.44 -9.10 16.56
N LEU A 469 -2.18 -9.11 16.14
CA LEU A 469 -1.80 -9.27 14.74
C LEU A 469 -2.28 -10.62 14.15
N ALA A 470 -2.28 -11.68 14.93
CA ALA A 470 -2.75 -13.01 14.49
C ALA A 470 -4.26 -13.03 14.14
N THR A 471 -5.04 -12.11 14.68
CA THR A 471 -6.49 -11.98 14.42
C THR A 471 -6.84 -10.91 13.36
N LYS A 472 -5.90 -10.04 13.03
CA LYS A 472 -6.08 -8.93 12.08
C LYS A 472 -5.70 -9.37 10.66
N THR A 473 -6.51 -9.01 9.66
CA THR A 473 -6.11 -9.15 8.26
C THR A 473 -5.12 -8.03 7.91
N VAL A 474 -3.89 -8.37 7.58
CA VAL A 474 -2.84 -7.39 7.26
C VAL A 474 -2.51 -7.40 5.77
N HIS A 475 -2.50 -6.23 5.15
CA HIS A 475 -2.24 -6.07 3.71
C HIS A 475 -0.79 -5.69 3.39
N SER A 476 0.01 -5.33 4.40
CA SER A 476 1.40 -4.92 4.23
C SER A 476 2.29 -6.06 3.69
N PRO A 477 3.19 -5.80 2.73
CA PRO A 477 4.15 -6.80 2.22
C PRO A 477 5.10 -7.37 3.30
N THR A 478 5.25 -6.68 4.43
CA THR A 478 6.11 -7.06 5.56
C THR A 478 5.43 -7.87 6.64
N TYR A 479 4.15 -8.18 6.47
CA TYR A 479 3.35 -8.87 7.48
C TYR A 479 4.02 -10.13 8.05
N LEU A 480 4.54 -11.00 7.17
CA LEU A 480 5.18 -12.26 7.58
C LEU A 480 6.40 -12.06 8.48
N ASP A 481 7.15 -10.97 8.28
CA ASP A 481 8.32 -10.65 9.10
C ASP A 481 7.91 -10.09 10.47
N VAL A 482 6.87 -9.25 10.51
CA VAL A 482 6.37 -8.65 11.76
C VAL A 482 5.63 -9.65 12.65
N ALA A 483 5.01 -10.67 12.06
CA ALA A 483 4.37 -11.77 12.80
C ALA A 483 5.38 -12.69 13.50
N GLN A 484 6.66 -12.68 13.09
CA GLN A 484 7.73 -13.41 13.79
C GLN A 484 8.14 -12.68 15.08
N PRO A 485 8.77 -13.38 16.05
CA PRO A 485 9.43 -12.72 17.16
C PRO A 485 10.41 -11.66 16.67
N ILE A 486 10.46 -10.52 17.39
CA ILE A 486 11.45 -9.48 17.07
C ILE A 486 12.84 -10.08 17.03
N HIS A 487 13.56 -9.84 15.95
CA HIS A 487 14.90 -10.35 15.75
C HIS A 487 15.83 -9.27 15.18
N ARG A 488 17.12 -9.39 15.48
CA ARG A 488 18.14 -8.38 15.10
C ARG A 488 18.71 -8.55 13.68
N ARG A 489 18.27 -9.58 12.92
CA ARG A 489 18.78 -9.86 11.57
C ARG A 489 18.72 -8.68 10.60
N PRO A 490 17.68 -7.82 10.62
CA PRO A 490 17.62 -6.66 9.74
C PRO A 490 18.60 -5.53 10.10
N ILE A 491 19.20 -5.54 11.30
CA ILE A 491 20.12 -4.51 11.78
C ILE A 491 21.53 -4.82 11.29
N GLY A 492 22.14 -3.88 10.58
CA GLY A 492 23.47 -4.03 10.01
C GLY A 492 23.55 -5.01 8.83
N ARG A 493 22.41 -5.41 8.26
CA ARG A 493 22.34 -6.28 7.09
C ARG A 493 23.14 -5.73 5.91
N TRP A 494 23.22 -4.41 5.78
CA TRP A 494 23.98 -3.74 4.73
C TRP A 494 25.46 -4.18 4.67
N LYS A 495 26.04 -4.58 5.80
CA LYS A 495 27.44 -5.06 5.88
C LYS A 495 27.69 -6.28 5.00
N ASN A 496 26.71 -7.14 4.84
CA ASN A 496 26.76 -8.30 3.95
C ASN A 496 26.78 -7.91 2.46
N TYR A 497 26.36 -6.69 2.16
CA TYR A 497 26.26 -6.14 0.81
C TYR A 497 27.16 -4.92 0.58
N ALA A 498 28.11 -4.65 1.50
CA ALA A 498 28.90 -3.42 1.52
C ALA A 498 29.60 -3.13 0.18
N ARG A 499 30.20 -4.15 -0.45
CA ARG A 499 30.91 -3.97 -1.72
C ARG A 499 30.02 -3.52 -2.89
N TRP A 500 28.75 -3.93 -2.91
CA TRP A 500 27.80 -3.52 -3.96
C TRP A 500 27.13 -2.17 -3.63
N LEU A 501 27.04 -1.85 -2.34
CA LEU A 501 26.50 -0.60 -1.85
C LEU A 501 27.53 0.54 -1.88
N GLU A 502 28.83 0.24 -1.92
CA GLU A 502 29.93 1.19 -1.82
C GLU A 502 29.77 2.43 -2.70
N PRO A 503 29.37 2.33 -4.01
CA PRO A 503 29.18 3.51 -4.86
C PRO A 503 28.06 4.44 -4.38
N SER A 504 27.11 3.93 -3.59
CA SER A 504 25.97 4.69 -3.07
C SER A 504 26.19 5.26 -1.67
N LEU A 505 27.25 4.85 -0.96
CA LEU A 505 27.53 5.30 0.40
C LEU A 505 27.70 6.84 0.52
N PRO A 506 28.38 7.54 -0.41
CA PRO A 506 28.49 9.00 -0.35
C PRO A 506 27.15 9.73 -0.37
N ILE A 507 26.13 9.17 -1.07
CA ILE A 507 24.78 9.74 -1.14
C ILE A 507 24.10 9.65 0.24
N LEU A 508 24.39 8.60 1.00
CA LEU A 508 23.76 8.29 2.28
C LEU A 508 24.49 8.88 3.48
N GLU A 509 25.74 9.30 3.33
CA GLU A 509 26.63 9.70 4.44
C GLU A 509 26.02 10.81 5.31
N ARG A 510 25.40 11.83 4.70
CA ARG A 510 24.71 12.89 5.43
C ARG A 510 23.64 12.32 6.37
N PHE A 511 22.82 11.40 5.90
CA PHE A 511 21.71 10.82 6.66
C PHE A 511 22.19 9.85 7.75
N VAL A 512 23.28 9.12 7.48
CA VAL A 512 23.96 8.29 8.47
C VAL A 512 24.41 9.13 9.66
N LYS A 513 24.98 10.33 9.41
CA LYS A 513 25.40 11.26 10.45
C LYS A 513 24.22 11.92 11.17
N GLU A 514 23.28 12.50 10.41
CA GLU A 514 22.14 13.26 10.94
C GLU A 514 21.19 12.40 11.80
N PHE A 515 21.02 11.13 11.45
CA PHE A 515 20.16 10.21 12.20
C PHE A 515 20.93 9.35 13.24
N GLY A 516 22.23 9.64 13.45
CA GLY A 516 23.03 9.03 14.52
C GLY A 516 23.43 7.57 14.26
N TYR A 517 23.64 7.19 12.99
CA TYR A 517 24.14 5.86 12.59
C TYR A 517 25.65 5.85 12.25
N GLY A 518 26.36 6.92 12.55
CA GLY A 518 27.78 7.11 12.24
C GLY A 518 28.76 6.55 13.28
N GLY A 519 28.42 5.45 13.96
CA GLY A 519 29.27 4.76 14.93
C GLY A 519 29.84 3.48 14.39
#